data_10d317a7bbf827a70d17afcd3a0b8f0f
#
_entry.id   10d317a7bbf827a70d17afcd3a0b8f0f
#
_cell.length_a   1.000
_cell.length_b   1.000
_cell.length_c   1.000
_cell.angle_alpha   90.00
_cell.angle_beta   90.00
_cell.angle_gamma   90.00
#
_symmetry.space_group_name_H-M   'P 1'
#
loop_
_entity.id
_entity.type
_entity.pdbx_description
1 polymer ?
#
loop_
_entity_poly.entity_id
_entity_poly.type
_entity_poly.pdbx_seq_one_letter_code
_entity_poly.pdbx_strand_id
1 'polypeptide(L)'
;MSSSLSLDFVFYVLHTCAIMSCAADSEHEFQVLEGICVGVSDGDSLHLELQSGERVRVRLYGIDAPEKNQECALAARKKLGKLIYNKQIRVEVLDIDKYGRYVGRVYAGARYVNRFMLKEGLAWHYRHYAADDELLAEAEARARAADRGIWASEAPCRPRNFRSEKRKEGES
;
A
#
# COMPACT_ATOMS: atom_id res chain seq x y z
N MET A 1 -56.65 59.34 -17.72
CA MET A 1 -57.02 58.41 -18.72
C MET A 1 -55.84 57.49 -18.85
N SER A 2 -55.77 56.47 -18.25
CA SER A 2 -56.36 55.25 -18.12
C SER A 2 -55.41 54.09 -18.42
N SER A 3 -55.58 53.14 -17.68
CA SER A 3 -55.46 51.74 -17.93
C SER A 3 -54.19 51.06 -17.41
N SER A 4 -54.32 50.64 -16.21
CA SER A 4 -53.66 49.50 -15.61
C SER A 4 -53.96 48.24 -16.38
N LEU A 5 -52.94 47.44 -16.65
CA LEU A 5 -53.12 46.00 -16.94
C LEU A 5 -52.11 45.21 -16.11
N SER A 6 -52.66 44.62 -15.11
CA SER A 6 -52.05 43.53 -14.34
C SER A 6 -51.83 42.36 -15.26
N LEU A 7 -50.64 41.81 -15.26
CA LEU A 7 -50.38 40.52 -15.83
C LEU A 7 -49.74 39.64 -14.79
N ASP A 8 -50.61 38.89 -14.14
CA ASP A 8 -50.25 37.68 -13.42
C ASP A 8 -49.83 36.60 -14.42
N PHE A 9 -48.57 36.46 -14.61
CA PHE A 9 -48.03 35.34 -15.38
C PHE A 9 -47.49 34.35 -14.39
N VAL A 10 -48.40 33.47 -13.94
CA VAL A 10 -48.04 32.32 -13.18
C VAL A 10 -47.28 31.36 -14.10
N PHE A 11 -45.95 31.41 -14.00
CA PHE A 11 -45.10 30.40 -14.60
C PHE A 11 -45.18 29.10 -13.78
N TYR A 12 -46.01 28.21 -14.23
CA TYR A 12 -46.02 26.83 -13.76
C TYR A 12 -44.82 26.12 -14.36
N VAL A 13 -43.65 26.25 -13.69
CA VAL A 13 -42.49 25.44 -14.05
C VAL A 13 -42.69 24.06 -13.43
N LEU A 14 -43.13 23.14 -14.25
CA LEU A 14 -43.06 21.70 -13.96
C LEU A 14 -41.60 21.31 -13.76
N HIS A 15 -41.20 21.24 -12.52
CA HIS A 15 -39.96 20.56 -12.13
C HIS A 15 -40.18 19.04 -12.29
N THR A 16 -39.90 18.53 -13.47
CA THR A 16 -39.57 17.11 -13.59
C THR A 16 -38.21 16.94 -12.93
N CYS A 17 -38.23 16.69 -11.63
CA CYS A 17 -37.08 16.21 -10.91
C CYS A 17 -36.76 14.82 -11.43
N ALA A 18 -35.90 14.74 -12.45
CA ALA A 18 -35.25 13.50 -12.83
C ALA A 18 -34.37 13.10 -11.63
N ILE A 19 -34.91 12.16 -10.86
CA ILE A 19 -34.14 11.45 -9.84
C ILE A 19 -33.13 10.61 -10.61
N MET A 20 -31.99 11.19 -10.95
CA MET A 20 -30.80 10.41 -11.24
C MET A 20 -30.41 9.75 -9.91
N SER A 21 -30.84 8.50 -9.78
CA SER A 21 -30.28 7.58 -8.82
C SER A 21 -28.81 7.44 -9.17
N CYS A 22 -27.99 8.31 -8.57
CA CYS A 22 -26.58 8.10 -8.50
C CYS A 22 -26.43 6.87 -7.60
N ALA A 23 -26.16 5.72 -8.22
CA ALA A 23 -25.69 4.56 -7.49
C ALA A 23 -24.46 5.06 -6.72
N ALA A 24 -24.62 5.16 -5.41
CA ALA A 24 -23.49 5.40 -4.52
C ALA A 24 -22.62 4.14 -4.65
N ASP A 25 -21.60 4.23 -5.49
CA ASP A 25 -20.45 3.39 -5.36
C ASP A 25 -20.02 3.57 -3.90
N SER A 26 -20.13 2.52 -3.11
CA SER A 26 -19.60 2.48 -1.76
C SER A 26 -18.09 2.56 -1.90
N GLU A 27 -17.58 3.79 -1.96
CA GLU A 27 -16.17 4.05 -1.75
C GLU A 27 -15.86 3.48 -0.36
N HIS A 28 -15.19 2.35 -0.33
CA HIS A 28 -14.60 1.86 0.90
C HIS A 28 -13.61 2.93 1.33
N GLU A 29 -14.05 3.79 2.25
CA GLU A 29 -13.21 4.82 2.85
C GLU A 29 -12.12 4.12 3.67
N PHE A 30 -10.97 3.87 3.04
CA PHE A 30 -9.81 3.33 3.74
C PHE A 30 -9.31 4.36 4.74
N GLN A 31 -9.03 3.93 5.97
CA GLN A 31 -8.29 4.78 6.89
C GLN A 31 -6.97 5.18 6.24
N VAL A 32 -6.71 6.47 6.14
CA VAL A 32 -5.45 7.01 5.60
C VAL A 32 -4.61 7.54 6.74
N LEU A 33 -3.36 7.10 6.81
CA LEU A 33 -2.36 7.67 7.72
C LEU A 33 -1.36 8.49 6.90
N GLU A 34 -1.03 9.67 7.41
CA GLU A 34 0.01 10.53 6.84
C GLU A 34 1.01 10.95 7.91
N GLY A 35 2.29 10.94 7.57
CA GLY A 35 3.34 11.27 8.50
C GLY A 35 4.74 11.19 7.89
N ILE A 36 5.75 11.35 8.71
CA ILE A 36 7.16 11.24 8.32
C ILE A 36 7.66 9.83 8.65
N CYS A 37 8.33 9.17 7.71
CA CYS A 37 9.01 7.92 7.99
C CYS A 37 10.26 8.17 8.83
N VAL A 38 10.24 7.76 10.09
CA VAL A 38 11.34 7.96 11.05
C VAL A 38 12.23 6.72 11.22
N GLY A 39 11.89 5.60 10.58
CA GLY A 39 12.68 4.38 10.64
C GLY A 39 12.24 3.30 9.67
N VAL A 40 13.18 2.41 9.31
CA VAL A 40 12.94 1.22 8.48
C VAL A 40 13.53 0.02 9.22
N SER A 41 12.68 -0.96 9.55
CA SER A 41 13.10 -2.16 10.28
C SER A 41 13.75 -3.19 9.34
N ASP A 42 13.08 -3.45 8.24
CA ASP A 42 13.47 -4.42 7.20
C ASP A 42 12.98 -3.97 5.82
N GLY A 43 12.89 -4.88 4.85
CA GLY A 43 12.49 -4.54 3.48
C GLY A 43 10.99 -4.32 3.27
N ASP A 44 10.14 -4.56 4.27
CA ASP A 44 8.69 -4.41 4.19
C ASP A 44 8.04 -3.75 5.41
N SER A 45 8.83 -3.23 6.34
CA SER A 45 8.31 -2.65 7.59
C SER A 45 8.99 -1.33 7.93
N LEU A 46 8.19 -0.33 8.30
CA LEU A 46 8.64 1.02 8.62
C LEU A 46 7.98 1.56 9.89
N HIS A 47 8.55 2.64 10.42
CA HIS A 47 8.00 3.43 11.51
C HIS A 47 7.57 4.79 10.96
N LEU A 48 6.32 5.13 11.16
CA LEU A 48 5.71 6.38 10.73
C LEU A 48 5.41 7.25 11.94
N GLU A 49 5.88 8.49 11.95
CA GLU A 49 5.51 9.50 12.93
C GLU A 49 4.40 10.37 12.35
N LEU A 50 3.23 10.29 12.95
CA LEU A 50 2.05 11.05 12.55
C LEU A 50 2.18 12.51 12.95
N GLN A 51 1.31 13.39 12.41
CA GLN A 51 1.28 14.81 12.80
C GLN A 51 0.99 15.03 14.29
N SER A 52 0.31 14.08 14.94
CA SER A 52 0.09 14.08 16.39
C SER A 52 1.36 13.84 17.23
N GLY A 53 2.46 13.43 16.60
CA GLY A 53 3.68 12.97 17.26
C GLY A 53 3.64 11.48 17.65
N GLU A 54 2.52 10.81 17.44
CA GLU A 54 2.41 9.37 17.66
C GLU A 54 3.26 8.60 16.65
N ARG A 55 3.94 7.53 17.11
CA ARG A 55 4.73 6.64 16.26
C ARG A 55 4.02 5.31 16.09
N VAL A 56 3.72 4.98 14.85
CA VAL A 56 3.05 3.74 14.47
C VAL A 56 3.96 2.87 13.62
N ARG A 57 3.74 1.56 13.68
CA ARG A 57 4.43 0.59 12.82
C ARG A 57 3.56 0.27 11.64
N VAL A 58 4.15 0.28 10.45
CA VAL A 58 3.47 -0.03 9.19
C VAL A 58 4.17 -1.20 8.51
N ARG A 59 3.39 -2.18 8.05
CA ARG A 59 3.83 -3.26 7.17
C ARG A 59 3.29 -3.02 5.77
N LEU A 60 4.13 -3.14 4.77
CA LEU A 60 3.75 -3.02 3.37
C LEU A 60 2.84 -4.20 2.99
N TYR A 61 1.62 -3.89 2.57
CA TYR A 61 0.63 -4.87 2.12
C TYR A 61 1.10 -5.64 0.89
N GLY A 62 0.77 -6.94 0.83
CA GLY A 62 0.93 -7.78 -0.35
C GLY A 62 2.37 -8.14 -0.72
N ILE A 63 3.36 -7.77 0.10
CA ILE A 63 4.76 -8.15 -0.13
C ILE A 63 5.38 -8.84 1.09
N ASP A 64 6.42 -9.62 0.86
CA ASP A 64 7.22 -10.30 1.90
C ASP A 64 8.70 -10.13 1.54
N ALA A 65 9.43 -9.34 2.31
CA ALA A 65 10.83 -9.06 2.08
C ALA A 65 11.75 -10.10 2.73
N PRO A 66 13.01 -10.25 2.28
CA PRO A 66 13.97 -11.14 2.90
C PRO A 66 14.16 -10.87 4.39
N GLU A 67 14.24 -11.93 5.19
CA GLU A 67 14.54 -11.88 6.62
C GLU A 67 15.95 -11.33 6.90
N LYS A 68 16.17 -10.77 8.07
CA LYS A 68 17.40 -10.05 8.47
C LYS A 68 18.72 -10.75 8.10
N ASN A 69 18.75 -12.09 8.16
CA ASN A 69 19.94 -12.89 7.86
C ASN A 69 19.84 -13.63 6.52
N GLN A 70 18.91 -13.25 5.68
CA GLN A 70 18.69 -13.81 4.37
C GLN A 70 19.41 -12.99 3.32
N GLU A 71 19.76 -13.64 2.20
CA GLU A 71 20.30 -12.94 1.04
C GLU A 71 19.39 -11.79 0.62
N CYS A 72 19.99 -10.70 0.13
CA CYS A 72 19.28 -9.46 -0.25
C CYS A 72 18.56 -8.69 0.87
N ALA A 73 18.51 -9.17 2.12
CA ALA A 73 17.82 -8.48 3.22
C ALA A 73 18.36 -7.05 3.44
N LEU A 74 19.68 -6.92 3.50
CA LEU A 74 20.31 -5.61 3.68
C LEU A 74 20.06 -4.69 2.47
N ALA A 75 20.05 -5.24 1.25
CA ALA A 75 19.75 -4.48 0.04
C ALA A 75 18.31 -3.99 0.03
N ALA A 76 17.34 -4.84 0.38
CA ALA A 76 15.94 -4.50 0.51
C ALA A 76 15.71 -3.38 1.54
N ARG A 77 16.24 -3.53 2.75
CA ARG A 77 16.16 -2.50 3.80
C ARG A 77 16.79 -1.18 3.38
N LYS A 78 18.01 -1.21 2.80
CA LYS A 78 18.69 0.01 2.33
C LYS A 78 17.90 0.70 1.20
N LYS A 79 17.35 -0.06 0.28
CA LYS A 79 16.58 0.48 -0.84
C LYS A 79 15.29 1.13 -0.35
N LEU A 80 14.55 0.45 0.54
CA LEU A 80 13.36 1.01 1.17
C LEU A 80 13.72 2.29 1.92
N GLY A 81 14.76 2.28 2.76
CA GLY A 81 15.22 3.45 3.48
C GLY A 81 15.54 4.64 2.57
N LYS A 82 16.30 4.44 1.48
CA LYS A 82 16.58 5.51 0.50
C LYS A 82 15.31 6.09 -0.12
N LEU A 83 14.28 5.26 -0.24
CA LEU A 83 13.02 5.66 -0.87
C LEU A 83 12.14 6.50 0.06
N ILE A 84 12.05 6.14 1.36
CA ILE A 84 11.05 6.68 2.27
C ILE A 84 11.59 7.38 3.52
N TYR A 85 12.82 7.09 3.97
CA TYR A 85 13.33 7.64 5.22
C TYR A 85 13.38 9.17 5.22
N ASN A 86 12.89 9.78 6.28
CA ASN A 86 12.74 11.22 6.48
C ASN A 86 11.90 11.93 5.39
N LYS A 87 10.93 11.21 4.82
CA LYS A 87 9.99 11.75 3.84
C LYS A 87 8.56 11.65 4.31
N GLN A 88 7.71 12.53 3.77
CA GLN A 88 6.26 12.43 3.91
C GLN A 88 5.76 11.16 3.21
N ILE A 89 4.99 10.36 3.95
CA ILE A 89 4.44 9.08 3.51
C ILE A 89 2.95 9.08 3.74
N ARG A 90 2.22 8.58 2.76
CA ARG A 90 0.79 8.27 2.85
C ARG A 90 0.60 6.76 2.86
N VAL A 91 -0.23 6.28 3.78
CA VAL A 91 -0.56 4.86 3.94
C VAL A 91 -2.07 4.68 3.84
N GLU A 92 -2.52 3.92 2.87
CA GLU A 92 -3.90 3.42 2.79
C GLU A 92 -3.96 2.14 3.61
N VAL A 93 -4.58 2.22 4.78
CA VAL A 93 -4.67 1.10 5.72
C VAL A 93 -5.72 0.11 5.24
N LEU A 94 -5.34 -1.14 5.11
CA LEU A 94 -6.21 -2.23 4.71
C LEU A 94 -6.54 -3.15 5.88
N ASP A 95 -5.62 -3.27 6.88
CA ASP A 95 -5.78 -4.16 8.02
C ASP A 95 -4.85 -3.73 9.17
N ILE A 96 -5.05 -4.31 10.35
CA ILE A 96 -4.14 -4.25 11.49
C ILE A 96 -3.79 -5.68 11.88
N ASP A 97 -2.51 -6.03 11.79
CA ASP A 97 -2.08 -7.38 12.10
C ASP A 97 -2.08 -7.69 13.62
N LYS A 98 -1.94 -8.97 13.94
CA LYS A 98 -1.90 -9.44 15.34
C LYS A 98 -0.76 -8.86 16.21
N TYR A 99 0.18 -8.17 15.61
CA TYR A 99 1.28 -7.48 16.29
C TYR A 99 1.03 -5.98 16.44
N GLY A 100 -0.15 -5.51 16.04
CA GLY A 100 -0.55 -4.10 16.09
C GLY A 100 0.15 -3.24 15.04
N ARG A 101 0.58 -3.82 13.91
CA ARG A 101 1.11 -3.04 12.78
C ARG A 101 -0.03 -2.74 11.81
N TYR A 102 -0.08 -1.51 11.33
CA TYR A 102 -0.95 -1.13 10.22
C TYR A 102 -0.44 -1.78 8.93
N VAL A 103 -1.28 -2.59 8.30
CA VAL A 103 -0.98 -3.22 7.01
C VAL A 103 -1.58 -2.38 5.90
N GLY A 104 -0.77 -1.87 4.97
CA GLY A 104 -1.31 -0.93 3.98
C GLY A 104 -0.50 -0.76 2.72
N ARG A 105 -1.13 -0.04 1.78
CA ARG A 105 -0.47 0.47 0.58
C ARG A 105 0.27 1.74 0.93
N VAL A 106 1.57 1.75 0.70
CA VAL A 106 2.47 2.84 1.10
C VAL A 106 2.86 3.67 -0.11
N TYR A 107 2.75 4.99 0.02
CA TYR A 107 3.08 5.93 -1.05
C TYR A 107 4.09 6.98 -0.57
N ALA A 108 5.09 7.22 -1.39
CA ALA A 108 6.05 8.33 -1.25
C ALA A 108 5.84 9.28 -2.44
N GLY A 109 5.09 10.37 -2.26
CA GLY A 109 4.54 11.15 -3.35
C GLY A 109 3.66 10.29 -4.25
N ALA A 110 3.85 10.33 -5.55
CA ALA A 110 3.11 9.49 -6.52
C ALA A 110 3.62 8.04 -6.62
N ARG A 111 4.66 7.66 -5.89
CA ARG A 111 5.26 6.34 -6.01
C ARG A 111 4.63 5.33 -5.09
N TYR A 112 4.02 4.28 -5.64
CA TYR A 112 3.55 3.11 -4.90
C TYR A 112 4.75 2.24 -4.49
N VAL A 113 5.10 2.31 -3.21
CA VAL A 113 6.34 1.75 -2.63
C VAL A 113 6.33 0.22 -2.68
N ASN A 114 5.20 -0.42 -2.35
CA ASN A 114 5.05 -1.87 -2.33
C ASN A 114 5.38 -2.46 -3.72
N ARG A 115 4.76 -1.91 -4.77
CA ARG A 115 5.04 -2.31 -6.16
C ARG A 115 6.49 -2.06 -6.57
N PHE A 116 7.06 -0.95 -6.12
CA PHE A 116 8.45 -0.61 -6.41
C PHE A 116 9.42 -1.66 -5.85
N MET A 117 9.21 -2.13 -4.61
CA MET A 117 10.05 -3.15 -3.99
C MET A 117 10.00 -4.47 -4.76
N LEU A 118 8.83 -4.89 -5.24
CA LEU A 118 8.68 -6.06 -6.12
C LEU A 118 9.41 -5.88 -7.46
N LYS A 119 9.22 -4.73 -8.12
CA LYS A 119 9.84 -4.42 -9.42
C LYS A 119 11.38 -4.45 -9.37
N GLU A 120 11.95 -4.07 -8.22
CA GLU A 120 13.40 -4.12 -7.99
C GLU A 120 13.89 -5.52 -7.58
N GLY A 121 13.00 -6.50 -7.44
CA GLY A 121 13.34 -7.85 -6.99
C GLY A 121 13.81 -7.89 -5.53
N LEU A 122 13.26 -7.04 -4.67
CA LEU A 122 13.66 -6.91 -3.26
C LEU A 122 12.60 -7.44 -2.28
N ALA A 123 11.54 -8.04 -2.81
CA ALA A 123 10.49 -8.73 -2.08
C ALA A 123 9.80 -9.74 -2.98
N TRP A 124 9.08 -10.68 -2.38
CA TRP A 124 8.13 -11.59 -3.03
C TRP A 124 6.74 -11.01 -2.98
N HIS A 125 5.91 -11.28 -3.99
CA HIS A 125 4.47 -11.07 -3.91
C HIS A 125 3.86 -12.06 -2.91
N TYR A 126 3.21 -11.54 -1.86
CA TYR A 126 2.60 -12.35 -0.81
C TYR A 126 1.15 -12.66 -1.14
N ARG A 127 0.95 -13.61 -2.05
CA ARG A 127 -0.34 -13.98 -2.63
C ARG A 127 -1.39 -14.43 -1.61
N HIS A 128 -1.00 -14.83 -0.41
CA HIS A 128 -1.94 -15.25 0.61
C HIS A 128 -2.91 -14.13 1.02
N TYR A 129 -2.46 -12.89 1.01
CA TYR A 129 -3.29 -11.72 1.34
C TYR A 129 -3.61 -10.82 0.13
N ALA A 130 -2.93 -11.01 -0.97
CA ALA A 130 -3.03 -10.13 -2.14
C ALA A 130 -3.08 -10.93 -3.44
N ALA A 131 -3.87 -12.04 -3.45
CA ALA A 131 -3.94 -12.94 -4.61
C ALA A 131 -4.39 -12.20 -5.89
N ASP A 132 -5.33 -11.29 -5.73
CA ASP A 132 -6.00 -10.59 -6.83
C ASP A 132 -5.36 -9.23 -7.17
N ASP A 133 -4.22 -8.87 -6.53
CA ASP A 133 -3.50 -7.63 -6.86
C ASP A 133 -2.60 -7.84 -8.08
N GLU A 134 -3.18 -7.60 -9.26
CA GLU A 134 -2.50 -7.76 -10.54
C GLU A 134 -1.27 -6.86 -10.69
N LEU A 135 -1.30 -5.64 -10.10
CA LEU A 135 -0.16 -4.72 -10.15
C LEU A 135 1.06 -5.26 -9.42
N LEU A 136 0.84 -5.94 -8.29
CA LEU A 136 1.91 -6.57 -7.53
C LEU A 136 2.41 -7.83 -8.24
N ALA A 137 1.48 -8.64 -8.78
CA ALA A 137 1.82 -9.86 -9.53
C ALA A 137 2.67 -9.54 -10.77
N GLU A 138 2.28 -8.52 -11.55
CA GLU A 138 3.02 -8.06 -12.72
C GLU A 138 4.42 -7.55 -12.35
N ALA A 139 4.54 -6.79 -11.25
CA ALA A 139 5.81 -6.26 -10.80
C ALA A 139 6.80 -7.37 -10.42
N GLU A 140 6.33 -8.41 -9.71
CA GLU A 140 7.13 -9.61 -9.43
C GLU A 140 7.53 -10.32 -10.71
N ALA A 141 6.60 -10.55 -11.63
CA ALA A 141 6.87 -11.26 -12.89
C ALA A 141 7.95 -10.55 -13.72
N ARG A 142 7.89 -9.21 -13.79
CA ARG A 142 8.91 -8.41 -14.50
C ARG A 142 10.28 -8.47 -13.83
N ALA A 143 10.33 -8.47 -12.50
CA ALA A 143 11.58 -8.60 -11.77
C ALA A 143 12.23 -9.97 -11.98
N ARG A 144 11.41 -11.04 -11.99
CA ARG A 144 11.85 -12.41 -12.30
C ARG A 144 12.40 -12.55 -13.70
N ALA A 145 11.67 -12.06 -14.69
CA ALA A 145 12.10 -12.13 -16.09
C ALA A 145 13.40 -11.37 -16.38
N ALA A 146 13.79 -10.46 -15.48
CA ALA A 146 15.00 -9.65 -15.59
C ALA A 146 16.09 -10.04 -14.56
N ASP A 147 15.95 -11.17 -13.86
CA ASP A 147 16.87 -11.69 -12.83
C ASP A 147 17.27 -10.64 -11.79
N ARG A 148 16.33 -9.80 -11.35
CA ARG A 148 16.61 -8.69 -10.43
C ARG A 148 16.62 -9.13 -8.98
N GLY A 149 17.61 -8.65 -8.22
CA GLY A 149 17.69 -8.82 -6.79
C GLY A 149 17.65 -10.28 -6.36
N ILE A 150 16.63 -10.69 -5.60
CA ILE A 150 16.44 -12.08 -5.14
C ILE A 150 16.32 -13.09 -6.31
N TRP A 151 15.92 -12.64 -7.49
CA TRP A 151 15.73 -13.47 -8.68
C TRP A 151 17.01 -13.75 -9.45
N ALA A 152 18.13 -13.10 -9.08
CA ALA A 152 19.46 -13.43 -9.60
C ALA A 152 20.02 -14.73 -8.99
N SER A 153 19.44 -15.21 -7.90
CA SER A 153 19.78 -16.50 -7.29
C SER A 153 19.10 -17.64 -8.04
N GLU A 154 19.81 -18.76 -8.23
CA GLU A 154 19.25 -19.98 -8.85
C GLU A 154 18.11 -20.60 -8.02
N ALA A 155 18.15 -20.43 -6.69
CA ALA A 155 17.17 -20.97 -5.76
C ALA A 155 16.72 -19.92 -4.72
N PRO A 156 15.93 -18.90 -5.12
CA PRO A 156 15.51 -17.84 -4.20
C PRO A 156 14.59 -18.39 -3.11
N CYS A 157 15.09 -18.45 -1.87
CA CYS A 157 14.35 -18.94 -0.72
C CYS A 157 13.35 -17.90 -0.22
N ARG A 158 12.07 -18.26 -0.11
CA ARG A 158 11.03 -17.37 0.44
C ARG A 158 11.22 -17.18 1.95
N PRO A 159 10.91 -16.01 2.52
CA PRO A 159 11.06 -15.72 3.95
C PRO A 159 10.36 -16.74 4.84
N ARG A 160 9.17 -17.20 4.44
CA ARG A 160 8.42 -18.25 5.16
C ARG A 160 9.21 -19.56 5.26
N ASN A 161 9.85 -20.00 4.19
CA ASN A 161 10.64 -21.24 4.17
C ASN A 161 11.88 -21.06 5.03
N PHE A 162 12.57 -19.94 4.90
CA PHE A 162 13.73 -19.59 5.72
C PHE A 162 13.42 -19.60 7.22
N ARG A 163 12.27 -19.04 7.64
CA ARG A 163 11.81 -19.12 9.04
C ARG A 163 11.55 -20.56 9.50
N SER A 164 11.04 -21.43 8.61
CA SER A 164 10.78 -22.84 8.93
C SER A 164 12.05 -23.63 9.12
N GLU A 165 13.04 -23.40 8.25
CA GLU A 165 14.36 -24.06 8.30
C GLU A 165 15.10 -23.68 9.59
N LYS A 166 15.17 -22.39 9.91
CA LYS A 166 15.80 -21.92 11.15
C LYS A 166 15.15 -22.48 12.43
N ARG A 167 13.85 -22.70 12.41
CA ARG A 167 13.16 -23.30 13.56
C ARG A 167 13.58 -24.72 13.76
N LYS A 168 13.73 -25.51 12.70
CA LYS A 168 14.20 -26.91 12.75
C LYS A 168 15.66 -27.02 13.20
N GLU A 169 16.51 -26.06 12.79
CA GLU A 169 17.93 -26.00 13.21
C GLU A 169 18.08 -25.64 14.69
N GLY A 170 17.17 -24.84 15.26
CA GLY A 170 17.18 -24.45 16.68
C GLY A 170 16.54 -25.47 17.63
N GLU A 171 15.84 -26.47 17.11
CA GLU A 171 15.21 -27.57 17.87
C GLU A 171 16.08 -28.85 17.90
N SER A 172 17.25 -28.83 17.23
CA SER A 172 18.24 -29.95 17.19
C SER A 172 19.40 -29.66 18.11
#